data_fae6371aef31e4e38908edb2b5ed2db7
#
_entry.id   fae6371aef31e4e38908edb2b5ed2db7
#
_cell.length_a   1.000
_cell.length_b   1.000
_cell.length_c   1.000
_cell.angle_alpha   90.00
_cell.angle_beta   90.00
_cell.angle_gamma   90.00
#
_symmetry.space_group_name_H-M   'P 1'
#
loop_
_entity.id
_entity.type
_entity.pdbx_description
1 polymer ?
#
loop_
_entity_poly.entity_id
_entity_poly.type
_entity_poly.pdbx_seq_one_letter_code
_entity_poly.pdbx_strand_id
1 'polypeptide(L)'
;MKVASVALSLLLATPALAQTDGHFKDGPGYAKIHVASGFVCPATIGPFERDAQGEKDVQAGSDVCSYAALDGVYGTIVLTPLTGPYDPRQSLAPQFMELEGTGGRKIGEKMITLGGKKTPPLAIYTRTYRTARAEALDYRTLFAGAQIGNWAVEVTVEYADPRDTPAEKLFLNSVFGAAAKDVPRNP
;
A
#
# COMPACT_ATOMS: atom_id res chain seq x y z
N MET A 1 -0.50 23.65 -65.58
CA MET A 1 0.32 23.06 -64.51
C MET A 1 -0.19 23.61 -63.19
N LYS A 2 -0.81 22.75 -62.38
CA LYS A 2 -1.31 23.12 -61.05
C LYS A 2 -0.32 22.59 -60.01
N VAL A 3 0.30 23.49 -59.26
CA VAL A 3 1.22 23.13 -58.16
C VAL A 3 0.37 22.94 -56.89
N ALA A 4 0.38 21.72 -56.36
CA ALA A 4 -0.28 21.40 -55.10
C ALA A 4 0.71 21.65 -53.94
N SER A 5 0.38 22.60 -53.08
CA SER A 5 1.10 22.87 -51.82
C SER A 5 0.69 21.85 -50.79
N VAL A 6 1.62 21.01 -50.33
CA VAL A 6 1.41 20.13 -49.18
C VAL A 6 1.82 20.87 -47.91
N ALA A 7 0.84 21.17 -47.07
CA ALA A 7 1.06 21.74 -45.74
C ALA A 7 1.46 20.60 -44.76
N LEU A 8 2.73 20.64 -44.32
CA LEU A 8 3.25 19.73 -43.30
C LEU A 8 2.87 20.24 -41.91
N SER A 9 1.85 19.63 -41.29
CA SER A 9 1.45 19.93 -39.93
C SER A 9 2.41 19.29 -38.94
N LEU A 10 3.28 20.09 -38.30
CA LEU A 10 4.06 19.66 -37.14
C LEU A 10 3.16 19.48 -35.94
N LEU A 11 2.90 18.25 -35.52
CA LEU A 11 2.32 17.92 -34.25
C LEU A 11 3.38 18.16 -33.16
N LEU A 12 3.25 19.27 -32.44
CA LEU A 12 4.01 19.54 -31.24
C LEU A 12 3.47 18.59 -30.13
N ALA A 13 4.20 17.52 -29.85
CA ALA A 13 3.97 16.71 -28.68
C ALA A 13 4.31 17.55 -27.43
N THR A 14 3.29 18.07 -26.76
CA THR A 14 3.45 18.66 -25.42
C THR A 14 3.89 17.57 -24.46
N PRO A 15 5.02 17.73 -23.72
CA PRO A 15 5.37 16.80 -22.67
C PRO A 15 4.22 16.82 -21.65
N ALA A 16 3.65 15.65 -21.36
CA ALA A 16 2.73 15.48 -20.25
C ALA A 16 3.51 15.89 -18.99
N LEU A 17 3.19 17.05 -18.46
CA LEU A 17 3.64 17.43 -17.13
C LEU A 17 3.06 16.37 -16.19
N ALA A 18 3.94 15.54 -15.63
CA ALA A 18 3.57 14.65 -14.53
C ALA A 18 2.94 15.54 -13.47
N GLN A 19 1.62 15.39 -13.27
CA GLN A 19 0.95 15.99 -12.14
C GLN A 19 1.64 15.45 -10.91
N THR A 20 2.44 16.28 -10.26
CA THR A 20 2.93 15.99 -8.92
C THR A 20 1.69 16.01 -8.04
N ASP A 21 1.22 14.85 -7.70
CA ASP A 21 0.25 14.65 -6.64
C ASP A 21 0.83 15.34 -5.41
N GLY A 22 0.18 16.42 -4.94
CA GLY A 22 0.70 17.25 -3.84
C GLY A 22 0.95 16.48 -2.55
N HIS A 23 0.42 15.26 -2.44
CA HIS A 23 0.58 14.34 -1.31
C HIS A 23 1.91 13.58 -1.32
N PHE A 24 2.52 13.39 -2.50
CA PHE A 24 3.78 12.65 -2.65
C PHE A 24 4.82 13.46 -3.44
N LYS A 25 6.07 13.28 -3.06
CA LYS A 25 7.23 13.81 -3.79
C LYS A 25 8.20 12.70 -4.16
N ASP A 26 9.04 12.95 -5.15
CA ASP A 26 10.06 12.00 -5.57
C ASP A 26 11.11 11.79 -4.48
N GLY A 27 11.53 10.54 -4.34
CA GLY A 27 12.57 10.09 -3.46
C GLY A 27 13.66 9.29 -4.18
N PRO A 28 14.69 8.83 -3.45
CA PRO A 28 15.77 8.02 -4.02
C PRO A 28 15.25 6.71 -4.62
N GLY A 29 15.86 6.23 -5.71
CA GLY A 29 15.57 4.93 -6.31
C GLY A 29 14.11 4.79 -6.77
N TYR A 30 13.56 5.85 -7.36
CA TYR A 30 12.15 5.91 -7.80
C TYR A 30 11.12 5.74 -6.67
N ALA A 31 11.52 5.81 -5.42
CA ALA A 31 10.59 5.84 -4.31
C ALA A 31 9.71 7.11 -4.35
N LYS A 32 8.54 7.04 -3.73
CA LYS A 32 7.69 8.21 -3.45
C LYS A 32 7.67 8.45 -1.95
N ILE A 33 7.86 9.69 -1.55
CA ILE A 33 7.83 10.10 -0.15
C ILE A 33 6.50 10.80 0.10
N HIS A 34 5.69 10.26 0.99
CA HIS A 34 4.47 10.90 1.44
C HIS A 34 4.83 12.16 2.25
N VAL A 35 4.39 13.32 1.76
CA VAL A 35 4.88 14.61 2.26
C VAL A 35 4.53 14.84 3.73
N ALA A 36 3.30 14.49 4.11
CA ALA A 36 2.79 14.77 5.45
C ALA A 36 3.38 13.84 6.53
N SER A 37 3.56 12.53 6.23
CA SER A 37 4.08 11.56 7.21
C SER A 37 5.58 11.30 7.11
N GLY A 38 6.20 11.66 5.98
CA GLY A 38 7.57 11.26 5.67
C GLY A 38 7.73 9.79 5.28
N PHE A 39 6.63 9.00 5.24
CA PHE A 39 6.69 7.59 4.86
C PHE A 39 7.21 7.43 3.44
N VAL A 40 8.11 6.47 3.27
CA VAL A 40 8.70 6.17 1.97
C VAL A 40 7.98 4.96 1.36
N CYS A 41 7.29 5.19 0.23
CA CYS A 41 6.74 4.14 -0.63
C CYS A 41 7.84 3.71 -1.62
N PRO A 42 8.52 2.58 -1.41
CA PRO A 42 9.57 2.14 -2.34
C PRO A 42 9.00 1.82 -3.72
N ALA A 43 9.84 1.84 -4.75
CA ALA A 43 9.40 1.47 -6.10
C ALA A 43 9.01 -0.01 -6.20
N THR A 44 9.68 -0.86 -5.40
CA THR A 44 9.41 -2.31 -5.35
C THR A 44 9.47 -2.83 -3.92
N ILE A 45 8.66 -3.86 -3.62
CA ILE A 45 8.72 -4.64 -2.38
C ILE A 45 8.75 -6.12 -2.77
N GLY A 46 9.94 -6.70 -2.89
CA GLY A 46 10.09 -8.06 -3.42
C GLY A 46 9.54 -8.17 -4.84
N PRO A 47 8.56 -9.05 -5.09
CA PRO A 47 7.97 -9.20 -6.42
C PRO A 47 6.91 -8.13 -6.74
N PHE A 48 6.56 -7.28 -5.78
CA PHE A 48 5.55 -6.24 -5.98
C PHE A 48 6.19 -4.96 -6.52
N GLU A 49 5.66 -4.43 -7.60
CA GLU A 49 6.01 -3.14 -8.18
C GLU A 49 4.94 -2.12 -7.83
N ARG A 50 5.36 -0.90 -7.44
CA ARG A 50 4.38 0.16 -7.18
C ARG A 50 3.73 0.59 -8.49
N ASP A 51 2.41 0.45 -8.57
CA ASP A 51 1.60 0.81 -9.74
C ASP A 51 0.88 2.14 -9.59
N ALA A 52 0.55 2.53 -8.35
CA ALA A 52 -0.10 3.81 -8.09
C ALA A 52 0.25 4.39 -6.71
N GLN A 53 0.09 5.69 -6.58
CA GLN A 53 0.05 6.41 -5.31
C GLN A 53 -0.86 7.63 -5.44
N GLY A 54 -1.46 8.06 -4.34
CA GLY A 54 -2.31 9.24 -4.32
C GLY A 54 -3.30 9.25 -3.17
N GLU A 55 -4.25 10.15 -3.26
CA GLU A 55 -5.33 10.28 -2.30
C GLU A 55 -6.28 9.08 -2.40
N LYS A 56 -6.63 8.50 -1.25
CA LYS A 56 -7.60 7.41 -1.14
C LYS A 56 -8.96 7.89 -0.67
N ASP A 57 -8.98 8.74 0.35
CA ASP A 57 -10.20 9.27 0.96
C ASP A 57 -9.98 10.71 1.40
N VAL A 58 -10.59 11.65 0.68
CA VAL A 58 -10.51 13.10 0.95
C VAL A 58 -11.00 13.44 2.35
N GLN A 59 -12.09 12.82 2.80
CA GLN A 59 -12.70 13.15 4.08
C GLN A 59 -11.86 12.66 5.27
N ALA A 60 -11.28 11.49 5.12
CA ALA A 60 -10.36 10.94 6.12
C ALA A 60 -8.94 11.50 6.00
N GLY A 61 -8.62 12.19 4.90
CA GLY A 61 -7.26 12.63 4.60
C GLY A 61 -6.30 11.47 4.41
N SER A 62 -6.81 10.33 3.90
CA SER A 62 -6.03 9.11 3.74
C SER A 62 -5.38 9.07 2.38
N ASP A 63 -4.13 8.64 2.36
CA ASP A 63 -3.35 8.43 1.15
C ASP A 63 -2.95 6.97 0.98
N VAL A 64 -2.67 6.55 -0.25
CA VAL A 64 -2.39 5.17 -0.59
C VAL A 64 -1.16 5.03 -1.48
N CYS A 65 -0.39 3.95 -1.25
CA CYS A 65 0.55 3.39 -2.21
C CYS A 65 0.08 1.99 -2.58
N SER A 66 -0.18 1.76 -3.86
CA SER A 66 -0.60 0.47 -4.40
C SER A 66 0.55 -0.23 -5.09
N TYR A 67 0.55 -1.53 -5.02
CA TYR A 67 1.55 -2.42 -5.57
C TYR A 67 0.87 -3.58 -6.27
N ALA A 68 1.40 -3.96 -7.43
CA ALA A 68 0.97 -5.12 -8.17
C ALA A 68 2.12 -6.10 -8.35
N ALA A 69 1.80 -7.38 -8.42
CA ALA A 69 2.72 -8.44 -8.83
C ALA A 69 2.08 -9.25 -9.95
N LEU A 70 2.81 -10.22 -10.48
CA LEU A 70 2.27 -11.16 -11.47
C LEU A 70 1.04 -11.90 -10.92
N ASP A 71 0.21 -12.41 -11.83
CA ASP A 71 -0.99 -13.21 -11.52
C ASP A 71 -2.10 -12.45 -10.77
N GLY A 72 -2.10 -11.12 -10.86
CA GLY A 72 -3.13 -10.27 -10.26
C GLY A 72 -3.06 -10.21 -8.73
N VAL A 73 -1.94 -10.57 -8.14
CA VAL A 73 -1.65 -10.35 -6.72
C VAL A 73 -1.36 -8.88 -6.49
N TYR A 74 -1.82 -8.35 -5.38
CA TYR A 74 -1.64 -6.93 -5.09
C TYR A 74 -1.30 -6.68 -3.62
N GLY A 75 -0.76 -5.51 -3.35
CA GLY A 75 -0.55 -4.99 -2.00
C GLY A 75 -0.90 -3.51 -1.94
N THR A 76 -1.48 -3.06 -0.83
CA THR A 76 -1.76 -1.65 -0.59
C THR A 76 -1.23 -1.22 0.76
N ILE A 77 -0.78 0.02 0.83
CA ILE A 77 -0.37 0.69 2.06
C ILE A 77 -1.21 1.95 2.16
N VAL A 78 -1.99 2.07 3.22
CA VAL A 78 -2.83 3.24 3.49
C VAL A 78 -2.26 3.99 4.67
N LEU A 79 -2.16 5.31 4.53
CA LEU A 79 -1.67 6.24 5.53
C LEU A 79 -2.82 7.16 5.91
N THR A 80 -3.27 7.12 7.16
CA THR A 80 -4.37 7.95 7.64
C THR A 80 -3.89 8.78 8.84
N PRO A 81 -4.04 10.11 8.83
CA PRO A 81 -3.72 10.94 9.99
C PRO A 81 -4.70 10.65 11.13
N LEU A 82 -4.18 10.57 12.35
CA LEU A 82 -4.97 10.26 13.53
C LEU A 82 -5.18 11.51 14.40
N THR A 83 -6.40 11.68 14.85
CA THR A 83 -6.78 12.69 15.86
C THR A 83 -6.95 12.10 17.27
N GLY A 84 -6.78 10.79 17.41
CA GLY A 84 -6.97 10.06 18.66
C GLY A 84 -6.37 8.66 18.63
N PRO A 85 -6.66 7.83 19.65
CA PRO A 85 -6.19 6.45 19.69
C PRO A 85 -6.65 5.63 18.49
N TYR A 86 -5.79 4.78 17.98
CA TYR A 86 -6.06 3.92 16.83
C TYR A 86 -6.38 2.49 17.30
N ASP A 87 -7.54 1.99 16.88
CA ASP A 87 -7.89 0.58 17.01
C ASP A 87 -7.93 -0.06 15.61
N PRO A 88 -6.95 -0.88 15.25
CA PRO A 88 -6.87 -1.51 13.93
C PRO A 88 -8.03 -2.47 13.64
N ARG A 89 -8.65 -3.06 14.68
CA ARG A 89 -9.80 -3.94 14.48
C ARG A 89 -11.01 -3.15 14.00
N GLN A 90 -11.22 -2.00 14.60
CA GLN A 90 -12.33 -1.12 14.26
C GLN A 90 -12.11 -0.47 12.90
N SER A 91 -10.90 0.02 12.65
CA SER A 91 -10.56 0.71 11.40
C SER A 91 -10.66 -0.22 10.19
N LEU A 92 -10.20 -1.47 10.32
CA LEU A 92 -10.22 -2.46 9.25
C LEU A 92 -11.53 -3.27 9.17
N ALA A 93 -12.51 -3.01 10.06
CA ALA A 93 -13.77 -3.75 10.09
C ALA A 93 -14.56 -3.70 8.77
N PRO A 94 -14.65 -2.57 8.05
CA PRO A 94 -15.34 -2.53 6.77
C PRO A 94 -14.75 -3.51 5.74
N GLN A 95 -13.41 -3.57 5.63
CA GLN A 95 -12.73 -4.49 4.71
C GLN A 95 -12.93 -5.96 5.12
N PHE A 96 -12.98 -6.24 6.43
CA PHE A 96 -13.30 -7.58 6.91
C PHE A 96 -14.71 -8.01 6.49
N MET A 97 -15.71 -7.13 6.70
CA MET A 97 -17.09 -7.41 6.33
C MET A 97 -17.26 -7.59 4.82
N GLU A 98 -16.58 -6.77 4.02
CA GLU A 98 -16.60 -6.89 2.56
C GLU A 98 -16.04 -8.24 2.12
N LEU A 99 -14.89 -8.65 2.65
CA LEU A 99 -14.27 -9.90 2.28
C LEU A 99 -15.07 -11.12 2.77
N GLU A 100 -15.60 -11.07 3.98
CA GLU A 100 -16.49 -12.11 4.53
C GLU A 100 -17.80 -12.21 3.72
N GLY A 101 -18.36 -11.09 3.26
CA GLY A 101 -19.54 -11.03 2.39
C GLY A 101 -19.32 -11.66 1.01
N THR A 102 -18.08 -11.69 0.53
CA THR A 102 -17.69 -12.35 -0.74
C THR A 102 -17.18 -13.78 -0.55
N GLY A 103 -17.34 -14.35 0.64
CA GLY A 103 -17.00 -15.75 0.92
C GLY A 103 -15.60 -15.95 1.52
N GLY A 104 -14.90 -14.88 1.87
CA GLY A 104 -13.62 -14.95 2.59
C GLY A 104 -13.80 -15.59 3.97
N ARG A 105 -12.92 -16.51 4.33
CA ARG A 105 -12.92 -17.18 5.63
C ARG A 105 -11.71 -16.77 6.44
N LYS A 106 -11.95 -16.22 7.63
CA LYS A 106 -10.88 -15.90 8.59
C LYS A 106 -10.12 -17.17 8.96
N ILE A 107 -8.80 -17.18 8.80
CA ILE A 107 -7.90 -18.29 9.13
C ILE A 107 -6.86 -17.94 10.18
N GLY A 108 -6.69 -16.66 10.50
CA GLY A 108 -5.77 -16.21 11.54
C GLY A 108 -6.04 -14.80 12.01
N GLU A 109 -5.71 -14.55 13.27
CA GLU A 109 -5.73 -13.21 13.88
C GLU A 109 -4.74 -13.16 15.03
N LYS A 110 -3.85 -12.18 15.02
CA LYS A 110 -2.83 -12.05 16.07
C LYS A 110 -2.22 -10.65 16.11
N MET A 111 -1.62 -10.33 17.25
CA MET A 111 -0.64 -9.26 17.37
C MET A 111 0.75 -9.81 17.08
N ILE A 112 1.51 -9.12 16.25
CA ILE A 112 2.94 -9.39 16.06
C ILE A 112 3.73 -8.17 16.51
N THR A 113 4.99 -8.37 16.87
CA THR A 113 5.89 -7.29 17.25
C THR A 113 7.06 -7.26 16.30
N LEU A 114 7.24 -6.14 15.61
CA LEU A 114 8.46 -5.85 14.86
C LEU A 114 9.36 -4.95 15.70
N GLY A 115 10.65 -5.11 15.51
CA GLY A 115 11.66 -4.36 16.23
C GLY A 115 12.51 -5.27 17.10
N GLY A 116 13.58 -4.73 17.62
CA GLY A 116 14.58 -5.47 18.37
C GLY A 116 15.45 -4.55 19.22
N LYS A 117 16.65 -5.01 19.59
CA LYS A 117 17.55 -4.28 20.50
C LYS A 117 17.90 -2.85 20.07
N LYS A 118 17.76 -2.50 18.79
CA LYS A 118 18.14 -1.19 18.23
C LYS A 118 16.96 -0.32 17.78
N THR A 119 15.76 -0.90 17.64
CA THR A 119 14.55 -0.18 17.22
C THR A 119 13.44 -0.42 18.25
N PRO A 120 12.70 0.62 18.67
CA PRO A 120 11.58 0.43 19.57
C PRO A 120 10.60 -0.60 19.01
N PRO A 121 10.01 -1.46 19.86
CA PRO A 121 9.05 -2.45 19.41
C PRO A 121 7.82 -1.75 18.84
N LEU A 122 7.34 -2.26 17.71
CA LEU A 122 6.11 -1.85 17.06
C LEU A 122 5.12 -3.02 17.11
N ALA A 123 4.01 -2.82 17.81
CA ALA A 123 2.91 -3.77 17.83
C ALA A 123 2.07 -3.61 16.57
N ILE A 124 1.84 -4.69 15.84
CA ILE A 124 1.10 -4.72 14.59
C ILE A 124 -0.03 -5.73 14.75
N TYR A 125 -1.26 -5.30 14.56
CA TYR A 125 -2.39 -6.19 14.42
C TYR A 125 -2.37 -6.84 13.05
N THR A 126 -2.69 -8.13 12.98
CA THR A 126 -2.82 -8.85 11.72
C THR A 126 -4.04 -9.76 11.72
N ARG A 127 -4.76 -9.81 10.59
CA ARG A 127 -5.85 -10.75 10.33
C ARG A 127 -5.71 -11.31 8.93
N THR A 128 -5.80 -12.63 8.81
CA THR A 128 -5.61 -13.33 7.54
C THR A 128 -6.89 -14.07 7.18
N TYR A 129 -7.24 -13.97 5.91
CA TYR A 129 -8.36 -14.69 5.29
C TYR A 129 -7.85 -15.64 4.22
N ARG A 130 -8.64 -16.68 3.96
CA ARG A 130 -8.55 -17.48 2.74
C ARG A 130 -9.74 -17.13 1.86
N THR A 131 -9.48 -16.85 0.59
CA THR A 131 -10.47 -16.56 -0.43
C THR A 131 -10.29 -17.56 -1.57
N ALA A 132 -11.41 -18.15 -2.04
CA ALA A 132 -11.41 -18.93 -3.26
C ALA A 132 -11.69 -17.98 -4.42
N ARG A 133 -10.80 -17.95 -5.41
CA ARG A 133 -11.10 -17.32 -6.71
C ARG A 133 -11.62 -18.37 -7.70
N ALA A 134 -12.27 -17.91 -8.78
CA ALA A 134 -12.59 -18.77 -9.90
C ALA A 134 -11.34 -19.52 -10.37
N GLU A 135 -11.46 -20.77 -10.81
CA GLU A 135 -10.36 -21.63 -11.28
C GLU A 135 -9.55 -22.39 -10.22
N ALA A 136 -10.15 -22.66 -9.06
CA ALA A 136 -9.55 -23.53 -8.03
C ALA A 136 -8.21 -23.05 -7.42
N LEU A 137 -7.88 -21.77 -7.57
CA LEU A 137 -6.76 -21.18 -6.86
C LEU A 137 -7.22 -20.57 -5.53
N ASP A 138 -6.62 -21.01 -4.46
CA ASP A 138 -6.79 -20.40 -3.15
C ASP A 138 -5.83 -19.23 -2.99
N TYR A 139 -6.36 -18.12 -2.50
CA TYR A 139 -5.58 -16.96 -2.15
C TYR A 139 -5.68 -16.67 -0.65
N ARG A 140 -4.68 -16.00 -0.15
CA ARG A 140 -4.70 -15.41 1.19
C ARG A 140 -4.71 -13.91 1.07
N THR A 141 -5.58 -13.27 1.85
CA THR A 141 -5.58 -11.84 2.04
C THR A 141 -5.20 -11.56 3.49
N LEU A 142 -4.11 -10.85 3.68
CA LEU A 142 -3.67 -10.37 4.98
C LEU A 142 -3.98 -8.90 5.11
N PHE A 143 -4.64 -8.55 6.20
CA PHE A 143 -4.76 -7.19 6.69
C PHE A 143 -3.83 -6.98 7.87
N ALA A 144 -3.17 -5.84 7.91
CA ALA A 144 -2.36 -5.45 9.05
C ALA A 144 -2.51 -3.96 9.34
N GLY A 145 -2.41 -3.59 10.60
CA GLY A 145 -2.51 -2.20 11.02
C GLY A 145 -1.69 -1.90 12.26
N ALA A 146 -1.06 -0.72 12.27
CA ALA A 146 -0.32 -0.20 13.41
C ALA A 146 -0.44 1.32 13.48
N GLN A 147 -0.38 1.85 14.69
CA GLN A 147 -0.17 3.28 14.92
C GLN A 147 1.32 3.59 15.00
N ILE A 148 1.75 4.59 14.24
CA ILE A 148 3.12 5.10 14.26
C ILE A 148 3.06 6.63 14.35
N GLY A 149 3.43 7.17 15.50
CA GLY A 149 3.20 8.60 15.78
C GLY A 149 1.70 8.93 15.66
N ASN A 150 1.39 9.94 14.88
CA ASN A 150 0.01 10.38 14.62
C ASN A 150 -0.57 9.77 13.32
N TRP A 151 -0.05 8.63 12.88
CA TRP A 151 -0.50 7.97 11.66
C TRP A 151 -0.95 6.54 11.92
N ALA A 152 -2.09 6.17 11.35
CA ALA A 152 -2.42 4.78 11.10
C ALA A 152 -1.70 4.36 9.81
N VAL A 153 -0.98 3.25 9.88
CA VAL A 153 -0.38 2.57 8.74
C VAL A 153 -1.10 1.25 8.59
N GLU A 154 -1.88 1.13 7.52
CA GLU A 154 -2.66 -0.06 7.22
C GLU A 154 -2.16 -0.72 5.95
N VAL A 155 -2.14 -2.03 5.97
CA VAL A 155 -1.65 -2.86 4.86
C VAL A 155 -2.71 -3.88 4.51
N THR A 156 -2.99 -4.01 3.21
CA THR A 156 -3.65 -5.18 2.65
C THR A 156 -2.68 -5.81 1.67
N VAL A 157 -2.45 -7.11 1.78
CA VAL A 157 -1.64 -7.84 0.81
C VAL A 157 -2.32 -9.17 0.48
N GLU A 158 -2.42 -9.44 -0.82
CA GLU A 158 -2.92 -10.69 -1.35
C GLU A 158 -1.77 -11.52 -1.92
N TYR A 159 -1.81 -12.83 -1.72
CA TYR A 159 -0.81 -13.76 -2.21
C TYR A 159 -1.40 -15.16 -2.36
N ALA A 160 -0.80 -15.99 -3.22
CA ALA A 160 -1.26 -17.34 -3.45
C ALA A 160 -1.06 -18.26 -2.23
N ASP A 161 -2.01 -19.14 -1.95
CA ASP A 161 -1.92 -20.17 -0.91
C ASP A 161 -1.55 -21.52 -1.56
N PRO A 162 -0.59 -22.25 -1.05
CA PRO A 162 0.16 -22.09 0.20
C PRO A 162 1.57 -21.47 0.05
N ARG A 163 1.93 -20.99 -1.12
CA ARG A 163 3.35 -20.85 -1.50
C ARG A 163 4.03 -19.54 -1.16
N ASP A 164 3.28 -18.44 -1.01
CA ASP A 164 3.90 -17.12 -0.89
C ASP A 164 3.86 -16.47 0.51
N THR A 165 3.87 -17.32 1.57
CA THR A 165 4.14 -16.81 2.93
C THR A 165 5.44 -15.98 3.04
N PRO A 166 6.52 -16.25 2.27
CA PRO A 166 7.65 -15.33 2.18
C PRO A 166 7.31 -13.95 1.65
N ALA A 167 6.44 -13.84 0.64
CA ALA A 167 6.02 -12.55 0.08
C ALA A 167 5.24 -11.72 1.11
N GLU A 168 4.33 -12.34 1.85
CA GLU A 168 3.62 -11.71 2.97
C GLU A 168 4.59 -11.11 3.99
N LYS A 169 5.53 -11.92 4.48
CA LYS A 169 6.50 -11.49 5.48
C LYS A 169 7.40 -10.38 4.96
N LEU A 170 7.82 -10.49 3.71
CA LEU A 170 8.65 -9.49 3.07
C LEU A 170 7.90 -8.17 2.97
N PHE A 171 6.64 -8.20 2.53
CA PHE A 171 5.80 -7.01 2.42
C PHE A 171 5.62 -6.34 3.78
N LEU A 172 5.19 -7.09 4.81
CA LEU A 172 4.99 -6.56 6.16
C LEU A 172 6.28 -5.98 6.77
N ASN A 173 7.39 -6.71 6.67
CA ASN A 173 8.67 -6.26 7.22
C ASN A 173 9.19 -5.01 6.52
N SER A 174 9.03 -4.93 5.20
CA SER A 174 9.45 -3.75 4.43
C SER A 174 8.62 -2.53 4.79
N VAL A 175 7.29 -2.67 4.82
CA VAL A 175 6.37 -1.56 5.11
C VAL A 175 6.53 -1.05 6.54
N PHE A 176 6.35 -1.93 7.53
CA PHE A 176 6.39 -1.52 8.93
C PHE A 176 7.82 -1.22 9.41
N GLY A 177 8.82 -1.84 8.79
CA GLY A 177 10.22 -1.48 9.02
C GLY A 177 10.55 -0.09 8.52
N ALA A 178 10.09 0.29 7.33
CA ALA A 178 10.21 1.63 6.78
C ALA A 178 9.39 2.64 7.61
N ALA A 179 8.12 2.35 7.87
CA ALA A 179 7.25 3.21 8.66
C ALA A 179 7.83 3.49 10.06
N ALA A 180 8.36 2.47 10.72
CA ALA A 180 8.99 2.63 12.03
C ALA A 180 10.23 3.51 12.02
N LYS A 181 10.89 3.65 10.88
CA LYS A 181 12.09 4.45 10.68
C LYS A 181 11.76 5.86 10.20
N ASP A 182 10.85 5.98 9.24
CA ASP A 182 10.67 7.18 8.43
C ASP A 182 9.56 8.09 8.99
N VAL A 183 8.52 7.51 9.64
CA VAL A 183 7.43 8.27 10.24
C VAL A 183 7.83 8.78 11.61
N PRO A 184 7.76 10.10 11.87
CA PRO A 184 8.04 10.67 13.19
C PRO A 184 7.13 10.07 14.27
N ARG A 185 7.71 9.63 15.38
CA ARG A 185 6.96 9.04 16.51
C ARG A 185 6.53 10.04 17.57
N ASN A 186 7.12 11.22 17.54
CA ASN A 186 6.76 12.30 18.45
C ASN A 186 6.00 13.39 17.68
N PRO A 187 4.92 13.93 18.28
CA PRO A 187 4.30 15.14 17.77
C PRO A 187 5.22 16.33 17.92
#